data_d643d6037513a3f3fa85a771aa0c6f64
#
_entry.id   d643d6037513a3f3fa85a771aa0c6f64
#
_cell.length_a   1.000
_cell.length_b   1.000
_cell.length_c   1.000
_cell.angle_alpha   90.00
_cell.angle_beta   90.00
_cell.angle_gamma   90.00
#
_symmetry.space_group_name_H-M   'P 1'
#
loop_
_entity.id
_entity.type
_entity.pdbx_description
1 polymer ?
#
loop_
_entity_poly.entity_id
_entity_poly.type
_entity_poly.pdbx_seq_one_letter_code
_entity_poly.pdbx_strand_id
1 'polypeptide(L)'
;PVGHPLKVSVKKPSAKGAKAKSVEKISVEQLLLEMENTSFPISEQPYGSLFDLYNQEFLQQSVSKKLIHPKALALAGDGTPFVTSARERKHRVCDCPSKGINDCSCHRYFSQPDCDIGWDSSRSCFYHGYDLYMLVASDSESDLPVFPLLNPASRHDSHGFLHAFFRMKSFLPEFNISKLLLDSAHDAMPIYKYCKQNGITPFIDLNEKRGVKVKYKDDFTIGKDGVPVCKEGRRMNHDGSEPSKNRIKFRCPLASRKYGCSCEHPCSDSKYGRTVHLATKDNPRLINIPPRDSSD
;
A
#
# COMPACT_ATOMS: atom_id res chain seq x y z
N PRO A 1 21.75 8.09 29.95
CA PRO A 1 21.54 6.66 29.85
C PRO A 1 20.35 6.44 28.98
N VAL A 2 20.62 5.97 27.76
CA VAL A 2 19.59 5.65 26.77
C VAL A 2 18.99 4.32 27.20
N GLY A 3 17.75 4.33 27.68
CA GLY A 3 17.04 3.13 28.08
C GLY A 3 16.89 2.20 26.91
N HIS A 4 17.34 0.96 27.02
CA HIS A 4 17.08 -0.07 26.03
C HIS A 4 15.57 -0.23 25.83
N PRO A 5 15.06 -0.30 24.59
CA PRO A 5 13.67 -0.59 24.34
C PRO A 5 13.34 -1.97 24.92
N LEU A 6 12.32 -2.04 25.77
CA LEU A 6 11.82 -3.28 26.33
C LEU A 6 11.49 -4.24 25.19
N LYS A 7 12.19 -5.39 25.11
CA LYS A 7 11.83 -6.49 24.25
C LYS A 7 10.54 -7.12 24.79
N VAL A 8 9.40 -6.64 24.33
CA VAL A 8 8.12 -7.30 24.62
C VAL A 8 7.92 -8.38 23.56
N SER A 9 8.39 -9.59 23.84
CA SER A 9 8.03 -10.75 23.04
C SER A 9 6.62 -11.20 23.43
N VAL A 10 5.62 -10.72 22.72
CA VAL A 10 4.24 -11.20 22.92
C VAL A 10 4.13 -12.57 22.23
N LYS A 11 3.93 -13.63 23.02
CA LYS A 11 3.64 -14.95 22.48
C LYS A 11 2.31 -14.89 21.72
N LYS A 12 2.30 -15.48 20.51
CA LYS A 12 1.09 -15.66 19.71
C LYS A 12 -0.03 -16.22 20.61
N PRO A 13 -1.20 -15.60 20.75
CA PRO A 13 -2.27 -16.16 21.54
C PRO A 13 -2.59 -17.56 21.05
N SER A 14 -2.50 -18.56 21.93
CA SER A 14 -2.80 -19.94 21.58
C SER A 14 -4.28 -20.05 21.23
N ALA A 15 -4.57 -20.41 19.99
CA ALA A 15 -5.92 -20.68 19.50
C ALA A 15 -6.42 -22.02 20.07
N LYS A 16 -6.76 -22.04 21.35
CA LYS A 16 -7.55 -23.12 21.95
C LYS A 16 -8.74 -22.49 22.71
N GLY A 17 -9.90 -22.58 22.10
CA GLY A 17 -11.18 -22.29 22.73
C GLY A 17 -12.01 -21.25 21.99
N ALA A 18 -13.13 -21.72 21.45
CA ALA A 18 -14.20 -21.00 20.78
C ALA A 18 -13.83 -20.45 19.39
N LYS A 19 -14.45 -21.02 18.37
CA LYS A 19 -14.57 -20.39 17.04
C LYS A 19 -15.25 -19.03 17.24
N ALA A 20 -14.45 -17.99 17.39
CA ALA A 20 -14.95 -16.64 17.19
C ALA A 20 -15.60 -16.65 15.79
N LYS A 21 -16.88 -16.27 15.71
CA LYS A 21 -17.53 -15.98 14.42
C LYS A 21 -16.54 -15.10 13.67
N SER A 22 -16.05 -15.58 12.55
CA SER A 22 -15.15 -14.80 11.72
C SER A 22 -15.93 -13.53 11.35
N VAL A 23 -15.50 -12.41 11.90
CA VAL A 23 -15.94 -11.11 11.37
C VAL A 23 -15.56 -11.16 9.89
N GLU A 24 -16.56 -11.10 9.02
CA GLU A 24 -16.33 -11.11 7.59
C GLU A 24 -15.34 -9.99 7.27
N LYS A 25 -14.17 -10.36 6.80
CA LYS A 25 -13.14 -9.37 6.45
C LYS A 25 -13.59 -8.69 5.17
N ILE A 26 -13.99 -7.44 5.28
CA ILE A 26 -14.31 -6.58 4.14
C ILE A 26 -13.12 -6.63 3.15
N SER A 27 -13.43 -6.93 1.89
CA SER A 27 -12.40 -6.94 0.84
C SER A 27 -11.98 -5.50 0.48
N VAL A 28 -10.78 -5.35 -0.10
CA VAL A 28 -10.32 -4.04 -0.61
C VAL A 28 -11.30 -3.44 -1.62
N GLU A 29 -11.96 -4.27 -2.45
CA GLU A 29 -12.94 -3.83 -3.44
C GLU A 29 -14.22 -3.32 -2.79
N GLN A 30 -14.74 -4.03 -1.79
CA GLN A 30 -15.92 -3.59 -1.03
C GLN A 30 -15.65 -2.30 -0.26
N LEU A 31 -14.50 -2.22 0.43
CA LEU A 31 -14.11 -1.02 1.15
C LEU A 31 -13.93 0.18 0.21
N LEU A 32 -13.33 -0.01 -0.95
CA LEU A 32 -13.15 1.05 -1.93
C LEU A 32 -14.50 1.61 -2.39
N LEU A 33 -15.44 0.73 -2.76
CA LEU A 33 -16.81 1.14 -3.14
C LEU A 33 -17.54 1.86 -2.01
N GLU A 34 -17.37 1.42 -0.76
CA GLU A 34 -17.94 2.08 0.41
C GLU A 34 -17.34 3.48 0.57
N MET A 35 -16.01 3.62 0.50
CA MET A 35 -15.32 4.90 0.65
C MET A 35 -15.69 5.90 -0.48
N GLU A 36 -15.83 5.44 -1.71
CA GLU A 36 -16.27 6.30 -2.83
C GLU A 36 -17.68 6.89 -2.62
N ASN A 37 -18.54 6.16 -1.93
CA ASN A 37 -19.93 6.58 -1.68
C ASN A 37 -20.12 7.25 -0.31
N THR A 38 -19.05 7.35 0.50
CA THR A 38 -19.13 7.94 1.85
C THR A 38 -18.60 9.37 1.82
N SER A 39 -19.35 10.29 2.42
CA SER A 39 -18.88 11.65 2.69
C SER A 39 -18.20 11.70 4.06
N PHE A 40 -17.12 12.48 4.17
CA PHE A 40 -16.37 12.68 5.40
C PHE A 40 -16.31 14.19 5.74
N PRO A 41 -17.43 14.83 6.11
CA PRO A 41 -17.40 16.23 6.45
C PRO A 41 -16.49 16.51 7.65
N ILE A 42 -15.70 17.56 7.58
CA ILE A 42 -14.71 17.95 8.62
C ILE A 42 -15.40 18.10 9.99
N SER A 43 -16.56 18.73 10.01
CA SER A 43 -17.34 19.00 11.24
C SER A 43 -17.75 17.73 12.01
N GLU A 44 -17.82 16.59 11.33
CA GLU A 44 -18.19 15.31 11.93
C GLU A 44 -17.00 14.45 12.32
N GLN A 45 -15.78 14.90 12.02
CA GLN A 45 -14.58 14.15 12.35
C GLN A 45 -14.08 14.47 13.77
N PRO A 46 -13.66 13.47 14.56
CA PRO A 46 -13.22 13.69 15.95
C PRO A 46 -12.07 14.70 16.10
N TYR A 47 -11.26 14.85 15.07
CA TYR A 47 -10.08 15.72 15.05
C TYR A 47 -10.18 16.82 14.00
N GLY A 48 -11.40 17.16 13.56
CA GLY A 48 -11.63 18.13 12.49
C GLY A 48 -10.94 19.48 12.74
N SER A 49 -11.15 20.08 13.92
CA SER A 49 -10.53 21.36 14.29
C SER A 49 -9.00 21.33 14.34
N LEU A 50 -8.43 20.21 14.79
CA LEU A 50 -6.96 20.02 14.80
C LEU A 50 -6.43 19.93 13.37
N PHE A 51 -7.16 19.23 12.51
CA PHE A 51 -6.79 19.12 11.10
C PHE A 51 -6.95 20.44 10.35
N ASP A 52 -7.98 21.24 10.66
CA ASP A 52 -8.13 22.58 10.11
C ASP A 52 -6.95 23.49 10.47
N LEU A 53 -6.52 23.44 11.73
CA LEU A 53 -5.33 24.15 12.18
C LEU A 53 -4.07 23.68 11.42
N TYR A 54 -3.88 22.38 11.29
CA TYR A 54 -2.77 21.81 10.53
C TYR A 54 -2.80 22.24 9.06
N ASN A 55 -3.96 22.24 8.44
CA ASN A 55 -4.13 22.72 7.07
C ASN A 55 -3.74 24.18 6.93
N GLN A 56 -4.27 25.06 7.78
CA GLN A 56 -4.03 26.50 7.71
C GLN A 56 -2.56 26.86 8.00
N GLU A 57 -2.00 26.33 9.06
CA GLU A 57 -0.68 26.73 9.56
C GLU A 57 0.48 25.99 8.89
N PHE A 58 0.24 24.82 8.31
CA PHE A 58 1.29 23.99 7.71
C PHE A 58 1.09 23.76 6.21
N LEU A 59 -0.03 23.12 5.81
CA LEU A 59 -0.20 22.72 4.40
C LEU A 59 -0.34 23.93 3.48
N GLN A 60 -1.17 24.89 3.81
CA GLN A 60 -1.35 26.10 2.99
C GLN A 60 -0.08 26.95 2.94
N GLN A 61 0.71 26.96 4.01
CA GLN A 61 2.03 27.59 4.01
C GLN A 61 3.00 26.87 3.08
N SER A 62 3.00 25.54 3.09
CA SER A 62 3.83 24.73 2.22
C SER A 62 3.46 24.90 0.74
N VAL A 63 2.16 25.00 0.44
CA VAL A 63 1.67 25.31 -0.91
C VAL A 63 2.09 26.72 -1.34
N SER A 64 1.93 27.74 -0.48
CA SER A 64 2.27 29.14 -0.77
C SER A 64 3.76 29.30 -1.05
N LYS A 65 4.61 28.52 -0.37
CA LYS A 65 6.06 28.50 -0.57
C LYS A 65 6.49 27.59 -1.74
N LYS A 66 5.53 26.99 -2.47
CA LYS A 66 5.76 26.06 -3.58
C LYS A 66 6.53 24.80 -3.19
N LEU A 67 6.43 24.37 -1.95
CA LEU A 67 7.02 23.12 -1.44
C LEU A 67 6.10 21.92 -1.74
N ILE A 68 4.81 22.17 -1.86
CA ILE A 68 3.81 21.15 -2.26
C ILE A 68 3.06 21.70 -3.49
N HIS A 69 2.86 20.84 -4.50
CA HIS A 69 2.16 21.15 -5.74
C HIS A 69 0.74 20.55 -5.74
N PRO A 70 -0.30 21.27 -5.28
CA PRO A 70 -1.63 20.70 -5.08
C PRO A 70 -2.32 20.26 -6.39
N LYS A 71 -1.94 20.85 -7.54
CA LYS A 71 -2.57 20.54 -8.84
C LYS A 71 -2.05 19.27 -9.51
N ALA A 72 -0.91 18.75 -9.09
CA ALA A 72 -0.27 17.57 -9.70
C ALA A 72 0.54 16.78 -8.65
N LEU A 73 -0.09 16.49 -7.51
CA LEU A 73 0.56 15.89 -6.36
C LEU A 73 1.00 14.46 -6.65
N ALA A 74 2.27 14.16 -6.39
CA ALA A 74 2.75 12.80 -6.23
C ALA A 74 2.63 12.41 -4.75
N LEU A 75 1.73 11.47 -4.45
CA LEU A 75 1.39 11.08 -3.10
C LEU A 75 1.99 9.71 -2.78
N ALA A 76 2.78 9.63 -1.71
CA ALA A 76 3.21 8.35 -1.14
C ALA A 76 2.45 8.05 0.14
N GLY A 77 2.31 6.76 0.49
CA GLY A 77 1.61 6.36 1.70
C GLY A 77 2.21 5.11 2.32
N ASP A 78 2.38 5.14 3.64
CA ASP A 78 2.88 4.01 4.41
C ASP A 78 2.36 4.03 5.85
N GLY A 79 2.33 2.85 6.49
CA GLY A 79 1.94 2.66 7.87
C GLY A 79 3.15 2.53 8.79
N THR A 80 3.08 3.15 9.96
CA THR A 80 4.12 3.06 10.98
C THR A 80 3.54 2.58 12.31
N PRO A 81 4.10 1.54 12.95
CA PRO A 81 3.66 1.05 14.25
C PRO A 81 3.75 2.13 15.33
N PHE A 82 2.63 2.45 15.95
CA PHE A 82 2.54 3.34 17.11
C PHE A 82 2.26 2.53 18.38
N VAL A 83 3.32 2.12 19.06
CA VAL A 83 3.26 1.27 20.24
C VAL A 83 2.73 2.03 21.44
N THR A 84 1.76 1.47 22.14
CA THR A 84 1.19 2.05 23.35
C THR A 84 1.51 1.21 24.59
N SER A 85 1.19 1.77 25.76
CA SER A 85 1.25 1.04 27.03
C SER A 85 -0.01 0.18 27.29
N ALA A 86 -0.83 -0.08 26.29
CA ALA A 86 -2.00 -0.92 26.43
C ALA A 86 -1.60 -2.32 26.95
N ARG A 87 -2.38 -2.82 27.90
CA ARG A 87 -2.10 -4.12 28.51
C ARG A 87 -2.52 -5.24 27.56
N GLU A 88 -1.79 -6.35 27.58
CA GLU A 88 -2.07 -7.55 26.77
C GLU A 88 -3.47 -8.13 26.99
N ARG A 89 -4.03 -7.97 28.19
CA ARG A 89 -5.35 -8.49 28.55
C ARG A 89 -6.41 -7.44 28.36
N LYS A 90 -7.35 -7.76 27.49
CA LYS A 90 -8.56 -6.96 27.30
C LYS A 90 -9.43 -6.98 28.57
N HIS A 91 -9.92 -5.83 28.97
CA HIS A 91 -10.81 -5.68 30.10
C HIS A 91 -12.25 -6.01 29.77
N ARG A 92 -12.98 -6.57 30.74
CA ARG A 92 -14.43 -6.71 30.66
C ARG A 92 -15.08 -5.35 30.93
N VAL A 93 -16.03 -4.97 30.08
CA VAL A 93 -16.85 -3.76 30.25
C VAL A 93 -18.33 -4.11 30.34
N CYS A 94 -18.66 -5.41 30.38
CA CYS A 94 -20.01 -5.89 30.58
C CYS A 94 -20.33 -6.04 32.08
N ASP A 95 -21.61 -6.04 32.41
CA ASP A 95 -22.15 -6.25 33.74
C ASP A 95 -22.42 -7.74 34.08
N CYS A 96 -21.97 -8.65 33.23
CA CYS A 96 -22.14 -10.09 33.44
C CYS A 96 -21.61 -10.59 34.79
N PRO A 97 -20.42 -10.13 35.28
CA PRO A 97 -19.94 -10.57 36.59
C PRO A 97 -20.85 -10.19 37.75
N SER A 98 -21.50 -9.02 37.70
CA SER A 98 -22.50 -8.61 38.71
C SER A 98 -23.77 -9.43 38.69
N LYS A 99 -24.04 -10.11 37.57
CA LYS A 99 -25.16 -11.05 37.38
C LYS A 99 -24.74 -12.52 37.61
N GLY A 100 -23.57 -12.77 38.17
CA GLY A 100 -23.01 -14.10 38.44
C GLY A 100 -22.53 -14.87 37.23
N ILE A 101 -22.47 -14.26 36.04
CA ILE A 101 -22.02 -14.88 34.79
C ILE A 101 -20.52 -14.61 34.63
N ASN A 102 -19.68 -15.58 35.01
CA ASN A 102 -18.22 -15.43 34.98
C ASN A 102 -17.59 -15.78 33.63
N ASP A 103 -18.27 -16.57 32.81
CA ASP A 103 -17.78 -17.05 31.50
C ASP A 103 -18.66 -16.51 30.35
N CYS A 104 -18.65 -15.20 30.17
CA CYS A 104 -19.42 -14.53 29.13
C CYS A 104 -18.62 -14.37 27.84
N SER A 105 -19.32 -14.41 26.71
CA SER A 105 -18.78 -14.14 25.37
C SER A 105 -18.75 -12.63 24.99
N CYS A 106 -19.03 -11.74 25.95
CA CYS A 106 -19.07 -10.32 25.71
C CYS A 106 -17.69 -9.80 25.24
N HIS A 107 -17.74 -8.79 24.38
CA HIS A 107 -16.53 -8.16 23.86
C HIS A 107 -15.66 -7.59 24.98
N ARG A 108 -14.36 -7.72 24.82
CA ARG A 108 -13.37 -7.19 25.80
C ARG A 108 -12.54 -6.13 25.11
N TYR A 109 -12.28 -5.06 25.82
CA TYR A 109 -11.51 -3.92 25.33
C TYR A 109 -10.16 -3.83 26.02
N PHE A 110 -9.16 -3.30 25.29
CA PHE A 110 -7.91 -2.87 25.90
C PHE A 110 -8.14 -1.65 26.81
N SER A 111 -7.13 -1.25 27.57
CA SER A 111 -7.14 0.00 28.34
C SER A 111 -7.34 1.23 27.45
N GLN A 112 -6.99 1.09 26.16
CA GLN A 112 -7.33 2.00 25.07
C GLN A 112 -8.28 1.23 24.16
N PRO A 113 -9.60 1.50 24.17
CA PRO A 113 -10.62 0.63 23.57
C PRO A 113 -10.50 0.47 22.05
N ASP A 114 -9.95 1.47 21.38
CA ASP A 114 -9.79 1.57 19.94
C ASP A 114 -8.42 1.07 19.43
N CYS A 115 -7.49 0.71 20.35
CA CYS A 115 -6.25 0.05 19.96
C CYS A 115 -6.45 -1.45 19.69
N ASP A 116 -5.49 -2.06 18.99
CA ASP A 116 -5.49 -3.50 18.74
C ASP A 116 -4.07 -4.06 18.69
N ILE A 117 -3.95 -5.36 18.38
CA ILE A 117 -2.68 -6.05 18.23
C ILE A 117 -2.28 -5.99 16.74
N GLY A 118 -1.11 -5.45 16.47
CA GLY A 118 -0.46 -5.43 15.17
C GLY A 118 0.80 -6.27 15.11
N TRP A 119 1.33 -6.44 13.91
CA TRP A 119 2.61 -7.06 13.63
C TRP A 119 3.59 -6.03 13.11
N ASP A 120 4.69 -5.82 13.82
CA ASP A 120 5.81 -5.00 13.37
C ASP A 120 6.81 -5.88 12.61
N SER A 121 6.85 -5.74 11.29
CA SER A 121 7.72 -6.52 10.41
C SER A 121 9.20 -6.17 10.61
N SER A 122 9.52 -4.91 10.95
CA SER A 122 10.89 -4.44 11.13
C SER A 122 11.53 -5.04 12.40
N ARG A 123 10.72 -5.20 13.45
CA ARG A 123 11.14 -5.78 14.73
C ARG A 123 10.81 -7.26 14.88
N SER A 124 10.05 -7.83 13.91
CA SER A 124 9.55 -9.21 13.93
C SER A 124 8.82 -9.56 15.23
N CYS A 125 7.97 -8.67 15.72
CA CYS A 125 7.21 -8.86 16.96
C CYS A 125 5.78 -8.32 16.87
N PHE A 126 4.89 -8.84 17.73
CA PHE A 126 3.58 -8.25 17.94
C PHE A 126 3.67 -7.06 18.88
N TYR A 127 2.83 -6.06 18.64
CA TYR A 127 2.68 -4.90 19.51
C TYR A 127 1.21 -4.58 19.77
N HIS A 128 0.95 -3.84 20.83
CA HIS A 128 -0.37 -3.31 21.17
C HIS A 128 -0.37 -1.81 20.88
N GLY A 129 -1.32 -1.35 20.10
CA GLY A 129 -1.41 0.07 19.78
C GLY A 129 -2.15 0.38 18.51
N TYR A 130 -1.57 1.27 17.76
CA TYR A 130 -2.13 1.80 16.52
C TYR A 130 -1.15 1.64 15.37
N ASP A 131 -1.66 1.78 14.18
CA ASP A 131 -0.90 2.03 12.98
C ASP A 131 -1.12 3.49 12.56
N LEU A 132 -0.05 4.30 12.55
CA LEU A 132 -0.08 5.65 12.03
C LEU A 132 0.15 5.60 10.52
N TYR A 133 -0.93 5.67 9.75
CA TYR A 133 -0.84 5.77 8.31
C TYR A 133 -0.58 7.23 7.90
N MET A 134 0.51 7.46 7.19
CA MET A 134 0.90 8.80 6.74
C MET A 134 0.85 8.90 5.23
N LEU A 135 0.18 9.92 4.71
CA LEU A 135 0.26 10.35 3.32
C LEU A 135 1.23 11.52 3.21
N VAL A 136 2.17 11.45 2.29
CA VAL A 136 3.21 12.47 2.09
C VAL A 136 3.27 12.93 0.64
N ALA A 137 3.70 14.18 0.42
CA ALA A 137 4.01 14.71 -0.89
C ALA A 137 5.43 14.27 -1.28
N SER A 138 5.53 13.19 -2.07
CA SER A 138 6.81 12.54 -2.42
C SER A 138 7.59 13.27 -3.51
N ASP A 139 6.98 14.25 -4.18
CA ASP A 139 7.63 15.15 -5.14
C ASP A 139 8.14 16.44 -4.48
N SER A 140 7.96 16.59 -3.18
CA SER A 140 8.57 17.67 -2.41
C SER A 140 10.01 17.33 -2.02
N GLU A 141 10.85 18.33 -1.90
CA GLU A 141 12.28 18.17 -1.53
C GLU A 141 12.49 17.45 -0.18
N SER A 142 11.47 17.44 0.68
CA SER A 142 11.55 16.94 2.06
C SER A 142 10.43 15.97 2.43
N ASP A 143 9.76 15.32 1.47
CA ASP A 143 8.66 14.37 1.70
C ASP A 143 7.64 14.89 2.73
N LEU A 144 7.08 16.06 2.46
CA LEU A 144 6.23 16.78 3.42
C LEU A 144 4.94 16.02 3.73
N PRO A 145 4.59 15.86 5.02
CA PRO A 145 3.36 15.17 5.41
C PRO A 145 2.12 15.95 4.93
N VAL A 146 1.17 15.23 4.35
CA VAL A 146 -0.09 15.76 3.84
C VAL A 146 -1.26 15.38 4.72
N PHE A 147 -1.36 14.12 5.08
CA PHE A 147 -2.49 13.63 5.86
C PHE A 147 -2.12 12.44 6.76
N PRO A 148 -2.18 12.58 8.09
CA PRO A 148 -2.03 11.49 9.04
C PRO A 148 -3.38 10.85 9.34
N LEU A 149 -3.39 9.52 9.52
CA LEU A 149 -4.54 8.79 10.04
C LEU A 149 -4.10 7.71 11.02
N LEU A 150 -4.62 7.74 12.24
CA LEU A 150 -4.38 6.73 13.23
C LEU A 150 -5.43 5.61 13.07
N ASN A 151 -4.95 4.38 12.85
CA ASN A 151 -5.76 3.18 12.72
C ASN A 151 -5.48 2.22 13.88
N PRO A 152 -6.42 1.32 14.25
CA PRO A 152 -6.09 0.18 15.09
C PRO A 152 -4.95 -0.65 14.48
N ALA A 153 -3.99 -1.11 15.29
CA ALA A 153 -2.81 -1.83 14.79
C ALA A 153 -3.11 -3.12 13.99
N SER A 154 -4.31 -3.69 14.14
CA SER A 154 -4.76 -4.84 13.34
C SER A 154 -5.21 -4.51 11.92
N ARG A 155 -5.33 -3.23 11.57
CA ARG A 155 -5.79 -2.81 10.25
C ARG A 155 -4.69 -3.04 9.22
N HIS A 156 -5.04 -3.68 8.10
CA HIS A 156 -4.11 -3.90 7.00
C HIS A 156 -3.82 -2.59 6.26
N ASP A 157 -2.57 -2.38 5.84
CA ASP A 157 -2.10 -1.13 5.22
C ASP A 157 -2.96 -0.69 4.03
N SER A 158 -3.38 -1.61 3.16
CA SER A 158 -4.29 -1.29 2.04
C SER A 158 -5.65 -0.74 2.50
N HIS A 159 -6.15 -1.14 3.67
CA HIS A 159 -7.36 -0.57 4.25
C HIS A 159 -7.07 0.78 4.92
N GLY A 160 -5.94 0.88 5.64
CA GLY A 160 -5.45 2.13 6.21
C GLY A 160 -5.30 3.21 5.15
N PHE A 161 -4.70 2.84 4.01
CA PHE A 161 -4.57 3.68 2.84
C PHE A 161 -5.92 4.22 2.35
N LEU A 162 -6.89 3.35 2.09
CA LEU A 162 -8.19 3.80 1.56
C LEU A 162 -8.89 4.78 2.52
N HIS A 163 -8.87 4.49 3.81
CA HIS A 163 -9.42 5.41 4.81
C HIS A 163 -8.70 6.77 4.83
N ALA A 164 -7.36 6.77 4.80
CA ALA A 164 -6.59 8.00 4.77
C ALA A 164 -6.80 8.79 3.48
N PHE A 165 -6.75 8.12 2.34
CA PHE A 165 -6.86 8.70 1.02
C PHE A 165 -8.22 9.39 0.77
N PHE A 166 -9.33 8.71 1.06
CA PHE A 166 -10.65 9.29 0.85
C PHE A 166 -10.98 10.42 1.83
N ARG A 167 -10.51 10.32 3.07
CA ARG A 167 -10.62 11.42 4.03
C ARG A 167 -9.78 12.62 3.61
N MET A 168 -8.54 12.39 3.20
CA MET A 168 -7.69 13.44 2.65
C MET A 168 -8.38 14.14 1.47
N LYS A 169 -8.94 13.40 0.51
CA LYS A 169 -9.68 13.99 -0.62
C LYS A 169 -10.89 14.83 -0.18
N SER A 170 -11.56 14.44 0.89
CA SER A 170 -12.67 15.19 1.45
C SER A 170 -12.22 16.48 2.14
N PHE A 171 -11.08 16.42 2.85
CA PHE A 171 -10.52 17.59 3.55
C PHE A 171 -9.78 18.57 2.63
N LEU A 172 -9.15 18.06 1.57
CA LEU A 172 -8.31 18.79 0.64
C LEU A 172 -8.81 18.60 -0.80
N PRO A 173 -10.02 19.05 -1.11
CA PRO A 173 -10.63 18.83 -2.43
C PRO A 173 -9.86 19.50 -3.58
N GLU A 174 -9.07 20.51 -3.28
CA GLU A 174 -8.21 21.22 -4.23
C GLU A 174 -6.94 20.42 -4.61
N PHE A 175 -6.60 19.35 -3.86
CA PHE A 175 -5.43 18.55 -4.14
C PHE A 175 -5.74 17.49 -5.19
N ASN A 176 -5.15 17.66 -6.37
CA ASN A 176 -5.27 16.71 -7.48
C ASN A 176 -4.06 15.78 -7.49
N ILE A 177 -4.33 14.48 -7.31
CA ILE A 177 -3.30 13.45 -7.24
C ILE A 177 -3.00 12.95 -8.64
N SER A 178 -1.76 13.09 -9.09
CA SER A 178 -1.29 12.64 -10.39
C SER A 178 -0.55 11.30 -10.33
N LYS A 179 0.21 11.08 -9.26
CA LYS A 179 0.98 9.86 -9.00
C LYS A 179 0.67 9.30 -7.62
N LEU A 180 0.72 7.98 -7.48
CA LEU A 180 0.50 7.29 -6.21
C LEU A 180 1.59 6.23 -6.00
N LEU A 181 2.40 6.40 -4.96
CA LEU A 181 3.54 5.56 -4.63
C LEU A 181 3.23 4.76 -3.37
N LEU A 182 3.17 3.44 -3.49
CA LEU A 182 2.81 2.55 -2.38
C LEU A 182 3.70 1.29 -2.38
N ASP A 183 3.87 0.71 -1.22
CA ASP A 183 4.57 -0.56 -1.06
C ASP A 183 3.74 -1.78 -1.50
N SER A 184 4.33 -2.96 -1.41
CA SER A 184 3.70 -4.22 -1.83
C SER A 184 2.51 -4.67 -0.98
N ALA A 185 2.26 -4.09 0.19
CA ALA A 185 1.08 -4.37 0.99
C ALA A 185 -0.20 -3.84 0.31
N HIS A 186 -0.04 -2.83 -0.53
CA HIS A 186 -1.12 -2.18 -1.28
C HIS A 186 -1.37 -2.79 -2.67
N ASP A 187 -0.63 -3.83 -3.06
CA ASP A 187 -0.76 -4.48 -4.36
C ASP A 187 -2.10 -5.21 -4.49
N ALA A 188 -3.14 -4.47 -4.85
CA ALA A 188 -4.51 -4.96 -5.01
C ALA A 188 -5.16 -4.41 -6.28
N MET A 189 -5.73 -5.32 -7.11
CA MET A 189 -6.36 -4.97 -8.38
C MET A 189 -7.39 -3.82 -8.30
N PRO A 190 -8.24 -3.72 -7.25
CA PRO A 190 -9.17 -2.60 -7.14
C PRO A 190 -8.49 -1.24 -7.08
N ILE A 191 -7.35 -1.11 -6.38
CA ILE A 191 -6.57 0.14 -6.30
C ILE A 191 -6.06 0.55 -7.69
N TYR A 192 -5.51 -0.39 -8.47
CA TYR A 192 -5.07 -0.09 -9.84
C TYR A 192 -6.22 0.33 -10.77
N LYS A 193 -7.37 -0.33 -10.65
CA LYS A 193 -8.57 0.03 -11.43
C LYS A 193 -9.03 1.45 -11.09
N TYR A 194 -9.11 1.76 -9.79
CA TYR A 194 -9.47 3.08 -9.30
C TYR A 194 -8.51 4.16 -9.83
N CYS A 195 -7.20 3.95 -9.71
CA CYS A 195 -6.19 4.87 -10.23
C CYS A 195 -6.38 5.12 -11.73
N LYS A 196 -6.57 4.05 -12.51
CA LYS A 196 -6.81 4.16 -13.96
C LYS A 196 -8.06 4.97 -14.28
N GLN A 197 -9.15 4.77 -13.55
CA GLN A 197 -10.43 5.48 -13.77
C GLN A 197 -10.31 6.96 -13.43
N ASN A 198 -9.47 7.31 -12.46
CA ASN A 198 -9.28 8.67 -11.98
C ASN A 198 -8.04 9.38 -12.58
N GLY A 199 -7.38 8.79 -13.57
CA GLY A 199 -6.21 9.41 -14.22
C GLY A 199 -4.97 9.47 -13.33
N ILE A 200 -4.91 8.65 -12.26
CA ILE A 200 -3.77 8.57 -11.34
C ILE A 200 -2.80 7.50 -11.84
N THR A 201 -1.53 7.81 -11.89
CA THR A 201 -0.47 6.85 -12.23
C THR A 201 0.00 6.11 -10.97
N PRO A 202 -0.32 4.80 -10.80
CA PRO A 202 0.10 4.05 -9.62
C PRO A 202 1.51 3.49 -9.77
N PHE A 203 2.35 3.68 -8.76
CA PHE A 203 3.66 3.04 -8.57
C PHE A 203 3.56 2.19 -7.31
N ILE A 204 3.16 0.93 -7.46
CA ILE A 204 2.94 0.01 -6.35
C ILE A 204 3.86 -1.19 -6.53
N ASP A 205 4.63 -1.52 -5.49
CA ASP A 205 5.48 -2.70 -5.52
C ASP A 205 4.64 -3.99 -5.62
N LEU A 206 5.13 -4.94 -6.43
CA LEU A 206 4.43 -6.21 -6.61
C LEU A 206 4.60 -7.11 -5.39
N ASN A 207 3.49 -7.59 -4.86
CA ASN A 207 3.50 -8.55 -3.76
C ASN A 207 3.81 -9.96 -4.27
N GLU A 208 4.96 -10.52 -3.87
CA GLU A 208 5.41 -11.85 -4.28
C GLU A 208 4.43 -12.97 -3.90
N LYS A 209 3.76 -12.84 -2.75
CA LYS A 209 2.80 -13.84 -2.25
C LYS A 209 1.50 -13.88 -3.05
N ARG A 210 1.15 -12.77 -3.69
CA ARG A 210 -0.02 -12.67 -4.58
C ARG A 210 0.29 -13.08 -6.01
N GLY A 211 1.41 -13.75 -6.19
CA GLY A 211 2.02 -14.27 -7.38
C GLY A 211 1.24 -14.08 -8.67
N VAL A 212 1.67 -13.16 -9.52
CA VAL A 212 1.41 -13.32 -10.93
C VAL A 212 2.32 -14.46 -11.40
N LYS A 213 1.92 -15.68 -11.15
CA LYS A 213 2.40 -16.81 -11.93
C LYS A 213 1.75 -16.71 -13.32
N VAL A 214 2.00 -15.61 -14.00
CA VAL A 214 1.74 -15.52 -15.42
C VAL A 214 2.84 -16.34 -16.07
N LYS A 215 2.58 -17.63 -16.26
CA LYS A 215 3.34 -18.45 -17.19
C LYS A 215 3.09 -17.92 -18.60
N TYR A 216 3.73 -16.81 -18.92
CA TYR A 216 3.88 -16.43 -20.30
C TYR A 216 4.91 -17.36 -20.89
N LYS A 217 4.48 -18.32 -21.68
CA LYS A 217 5.33 -19.28 -22.43
C LYS A 217 6.68 -19.58 -21.76
N ASP A 218 7.12 -20.79 -21.81
CA ASP A 218 8.28 -21.35 -21.09
C ASP A 218 9.65 -20.65 -21.29
N ASP A 219 9.68 -19.50 -21.97
CA ASP A 219 10.90 -18.83 -22.41
C ASP A 219 11.36 -17.65 -21.55
N PHE A 220 10.52 -17.17 -20.63
CA PHE A 220 10.84 -16.08 -19.71
C PHE A 220 9.96 -16.13 -18.46
N THR A 221 10.42 -15.49 -17.41
CA THR A 221 9.66 -15.28 -16.16
C THR A 221 9.38 -13.82 -15.97
N ILE A 222 8.43 -13.47 -15.10
CA ILE A 222 8.19 -12.09 -14.69
C ILE A 222 8.92 -11.86 -13.37
N GLY A 223 9.79 -10.85 -13.33
CA GLY A 223 10.47 -10.42 -12.12
C GLY A 223 9.50 -9.82 -11.09
N LYS A 224 9.99 -9.61 -9.86
CA LYS A 224 9.21 -9.02 -8.76
C LYS A 224 8.65 -7.63 -9.10
N ASP A 225 9.40 -6.88 -9.87
CA ASP A 225 9.06 -5.55 -10.39
C ASP A 225 8.17 -5.60 -11.63
N GLY A 226 7.77 -6.81 -12.07
CA GLY A 226 6.94 -7.01 -13.24
C GLY A 226 7.68 -6.93 -14.58
N VAL A 227 9.00 -6.76 -14.57
CA VAL A 227 9.82 -6.78 -15.78
C VAL A 227 10.10 -8.22 -16.19
N PRO A 228 9.99 -8.59 -17.49
CA PRO A 228 10.35 -9.91 -17.96
C PRO A 228 11.84 -10.21 -17.74
N VAL A 229 12.12 -11.43 -17.29
CA VAL A 229 13.46 -11.97 -17.12
C VAL A 229 13.64 -13.11 -18.09
N CYS A 230 14.68 -13.07 -18.91
CA CYS A 230 14.95 -14.09 -19.92
C CYS A 230 15.47 -15.42 -19.28
N LYS A 231 15.63 -16.48 -20.08
CA LYS A 231 16.14 -17.78 -19.64
C LYS A 231 17.48 -17.69 -18.89
N GLU A 232 18.34 -16.76 -19.30
CA GLU A 232 19.64 -16.52 -18.69
C GLU A 232 19.59 -15.65 -17.43
N GLY A 233 18.40 -15.48 -16.84
CA GLY A 233 18.22 -14.73 -15.61
C GLY A 233 18.41 -13.20 -15.73
N ARG A 234 18.44 -12.65 -16.96
CA ARG A 234 18.66 -11.21 -17.17
C ARG A 234 17.36 -10.46 -17.38
N ARG A 235 17.23 -9.33 -16.74
CA ARG A 235 16.08 -8.41 -16.93
C ARG A 235 16.07 -7.89 -18.36
N MET A 236 14.89 -7.90 -18.99
CA MET A 236 14.71 -7.36 -20.33
C MET A 236 14.53 -5.84 -20.29
N ASN A 237 15.04 -5.16 -21.30
CA ASN A 237 14.91 -3.72 -21.44
C ASN A 237 13.55 -3.35 -22.00
N HIS A 238 12.96 -2.30 -21.48
CA HIS A 238 11.75 -1.71 -22.06
C HIS A 238 12.05 -1.17 -23.47
N ASP A 239 11.16 -1.48 -24.40
CA ASP A 239 11.31 -1.13 -25.82
C ASP A 239 10.05 -0.43 -26.35
N GLY A 240 9.35 0.29 -25.50
CA GLY A 240 8.18 1.08 -25.82
C GLY A 240 6.85 0.42 -25.46
N SER A 241 5.79 1.17 -25.66
CA SER A 241 4.42 0.72 -25.46
C SER A 241 3.62 0.86 -26.75
N GLU A 242 2.66 -0.05 -26.94
CA GLU A 242 1.70 -0.02 -28.05
C GLU A 242 0.28 0.17 -27.50
N PRO A 243 -0.15 1.41 -27.21
CA PRO A 243 -1.45 1.67 -26.57
C PRO A 243 -2.62 1.14 -27.39
N SER A 244 -2.55 1.22 -28.70
CA SER A 244 -3.57 0.69 -29.61
C SER A 244 -3.79 -0.83 -29.50
N LYS A 245 -2.77 -1.55 -29.01
CA LYS A 245 -2.80 -3.00 -28.78
C LYS A 245 -2.83 -3.35 -27.29
N ASN A 246 -2.94 -2.38 -26.42
CA ASN A 246 -2.92 -2.55 -24.95
C ASN A 246 -1.74 -3.43 -24.48
N ARG A 247 -0.51 -3.13 -24.94
CA ARG A 247 0.66 -3.92 -24.61
C ARG A 247 1.92 -3.06 -24.44
N ILE A 248 2.81 -3.54 -23.59
CA ILE A 248 4.16 -3.02 -23.36
C ILE A 248 5.13 -4.01 -24.00
N LYS A 249 6.16 -3.49 -24.66
CA LYS A 249 7.18 -4.25 -25.37
C LYS A 249 8.47 -4.23 -24.58
N PHE A 250 9.08 -5.40 -24.43
CA PHE A 250 10.40 -5.59 -23.84
C PHE A 250 11.32 -6.30 -24.82
N ARG A 251 12.62 -6.02 -24.70
CA ARG A 251 13.66 -6.57 -25.57
C ARG A 251 14.81 -7.16 -24.75
N CYS A 252 15.43 -8.19 -25.32
CA CYS A 252 16.66 -8.78 -24.76
C CYS A 252 17.73 -7.71 -24.50
N PRO A 253 18.34 -7.66 -23.30
CA PRO A 253 19.34 -6.66 -22.95
C PRO A 253 20.70 -6.88 -23.67
N LEU A 254 20.96 -8.11 -24.10
CA LEU A 254 22.23 -8.49 -24.75
C LEU A 254 22.17 -8.45 -26.28
N ALA A 255 21.02 -8.12 -26.85
CA ALA A 255 20.89 -8.01 -28.30
C ALA A 255 21.31 -6.63 -28.81
N SER A 256 22.18 -6.59 -29.77
CA SER A 256 22.51 -5.36 -30.48
C SER A 256 22.11 -5.48 -31.97
N ARG A 257 21.71 -4.36 -32.58
CA ARG A 257 21.37 -4.31 -34.00
C ARG A 257 22.50 -4.80 -34.92
N LYS A 258 23.74 -4.66 -34.44
CA LYS A 258 24.94 -4.99 -35.22
C LYS A 258 25.39 -6.43 -35.06
N TYR A 259 25.30 -6.98 -33.83
CA TYR A 259 25.93 -8.25 -33.50
C TYR A 259 24.95 -9.35 -33.07
N GLY A 260 23.65 -9.07 -33.00
CA GLY A 260 22.67 -10.03 -32.50
C GLY A 260 22.73 -10.20 -30.98
N CYS A 261 22.34 -11.40 -30.50
CA CYS A 261 22.38 -11.78 -29.10
C CYS A 261 23.77 -12.33 -28.73
N SER A 262 24.33 -11.88 -27.61
CA SER A 262 25.62 -12.34 -27.10
C SER A 262 25.51 -13.45 -26.05
N CYS A 263 24.33 -14.10 -25.89
CA CYS A 263 24.17 -15.23 -24.99
C CYS A 263 24.87 -16.48 -25.53
N GLU A 264 25.34 -17.33 -24.64
CA GLU A 264 25.87 -18.64 -24.96
C GLU A 264 24.83 -19.53 -25.65
N HIS A 265 23.57 -19.43 -25.19
CA HIS A 265 22.41 -20.14 -25.77
C HIS A 265 21.34 -19.12 -26.23
N PRO A 266 21.48 -18.55 -27.44
CA PRO A 266 20.53 -17.57 -27.96
C PRO A 266 19.08 -18.12 -27.99
N CYS A 267 18.14 -17.37 -27.43
CA CYS A 267 16.70 -17.72 -27.43
C CYS A 267 15.95 -17.19 -28.64
N SER A 268 16.64 -16.55 -29.58
CA SER A 268 16.07 -15.98 -30.81
C SER A 268 17.15 -15.75 -31.86
N ASP A 269 16.85 -16.06 -33.09
CA ASP A 269 17.71 -15.81 -34.28
C ASP A 269 17.60 -14.35 -34.77
N SER A 270 16.74 -13.56 -34.15
CA SER A 270 16.55 -12.17 -34.52
C SER A 270 17.74 -11.30 -34.13
N LYS A 271 18.16 -10.42 -35.04
CA LYS A 271 19.19 -9.37 -34.76
C LYS A 271 18.83 -8.49 -33.56
N TYR A 272 17.58 -8.42 -33.22
CA TYR A 272 17.06 -7.64 -32.07
C TYR A 272 16.92 -8.47 -30.80
N GLY A 273 17.30 -9.75 -30.85
CA GLY A 273 17.08 -10.70 -29.77
C GLY A 273 15.62 -11.02 -29.51
N ARG A 274 15.35 -11.64 -28.39
CA ARG A 274 14.00 -11.95 -27.95
C ARG A 274 13.21 -10.67 -27.64
N THR A 275 11.99 -10.58 -28.18
CA THR A 275 11.03 -9.54 -27.85
C THR A 275 9.86 -10.17 -27.12
N VAL A 276 9.43 -9.56 -26.03
CA VAL A 276 8.28 -9.98 -25.22
C VAL A 276 7.26 -8.85 -25.20
N HIS A 277 6.00 -9.19 -25.35
CA HIS A 277 4.89 -8.23 -25.23
C HIS A 277 4.02 -8.64 -24.04
N LEU A 278 3.89 -7.75 -23.07
CA LEU A 278 2.99 -7.92 -21.95
C LEU A 278 1.70 -7.16 -22.20
N ALA A 279 0.56 -7.85 -22.05
CA ALA A 279 -0.74 -7.22 -22.18
C ALA A 279 -1.02 -6.32 -20.96
N THR A 280 -1.42 -5.08 -21.22
CA THR A 280 -1.77 -4.12 -20.17
C THR A 280 -3.27 -4.10 -19.86
N LYS A 281 -4.10 -4.52 -20.82
CA LYS A 281 -5.56 -4.51 -20.67
C LYS A 281 -6.05 -5.47 -19.60
N ASP A 282 -5.44 -6.65 -19.51
CA ASP A 282 -5.87 -7.72 -18.63
C ASP A 282 -5.12 -7.70 -17.28
N ASN A 283 -4.05 -6.91 -17.17
CA ASN A 283 -3.26 -6.79 -15.95
C ASN A 283 -2.78 -5.35 -15.73
N PRO A 284 -3.60 -4.50 -15.12
CA PRO A 284 -3.24 -3.11 -14.83
C PRO A 284 -2.06 -2.97 -13.86
N ARG A 285 -1.68 -4.02 -13.12
CA ARG A 285 -0.47 -4.04 -12.28
C ARG A 285 0.82 -3.88 -13.09
N LEU A 286 0.77 -4.17 -14.40
CA LEU A 286 1.93 -4.10 -15.28
C LEU A 286 1.97 -2.81 -16.14
N ILE A 287 1.04 -1.87 -15.93
CA ILE A 287 0.95 -0.65 -16.74
C ILE A 287 2.18 0.24 -16.54
N ASN A 288 2.71 0.29 -15.34
CA ASN A 288 3.80 1.19 -14.94
C ASN A 288 5.18 0.52 -14.85
N ILE A 289 5.36 -0.56 -15.56
CA ILE A 289 6.67 -1.16 -15.77
C ILE A 289 7.28 -0.43 -16.97
N PRO A 290 8.39 0.02 -16.90
CA PRO A 290 9.64 0.05 -16.16
C PRO A 290 10.03 1.37 -15.50
N PRO A 291 9.22 2.39 -15.39
CA PRO A 291 9.68 3.61 -14.74
C PRO A 291 10.16 3.43 -13.29
N ARG A 292 10.00 2.23 -12.74
CA ARG A 292 10.47 1.89 -11.37
C ARG A 292 11.98 1.99 -11.16
N ASP A 293 12.75 1.96 -12.24
CA ASP A 293 14.20 2.15 -12.21
C ASP A 293 14.61 3.57 -12.66
N SER A 294 13.64 4.39 -13.04
CA SER A 294 13.89 5.78 -13.39
C SER A 294 13.87 6.65 -12.13
N SER A 295 14.40 7.85 -12.25
CA SER A 295 14.40 8.87 -11.19
C SER A 295 13.00 9.44 -10.87
N ASP A 296 11.96 8.84 -11.40
CA ASP A 296 10.57 9.25 -11.16
C ASP A 296 10.02 8.69 -9.85
#